data_7722ce53c00b64c89645f7efeb6f3e9a
#
_entry.id   7722ce53c00b64c89645f7efeb6f3e9a
#
_cell.length_a   1.000
_cell.length_b   1.000
_cell.length_c   1.000
_cell.angle_alpha   90.00
_cell.angle_beta   90.00
_cell.angle_gamma   90.00
#
_symmetry.space_group_name_H-M   'P 1'
#
loop_
_entity.id
_entity.type
_entity.pdbx_description
1 polymer ?
#
loop_
_entity_poly.entity_id
_entity_poly.type
_entity_poly.pdbx_seq_one_letter_code
_entity_poly.pdbx_strand_id
1 'polypeptide(L)'
;MMLRLATVTASVLVAVGTASPALADPAPPAPPADPAAAPVVPAADVAPPPPDNGAVPSDPPGIATTADGRTLTVLAKDETQLPVAPLTTSLSSRDWLVGATFTGTTTGSVSGGTLEVGYQIGCGVEMDKIKLNGAIGVGLGNASLGTTGFSAPGTISFPITGQIEVEPRPGTITNVVVDKKSFKGTSARVTIRDVHIKVDNCVGASSLRSYAVLTSSATDDDDIVAYYGVTKVF
;
A
#
# COMPACT_ATOMS: atom_id res chain seq x y z
N MET A 1 5.16 -5.17 -57.37
CA MET A 1 4.94 -4.10 -56.39
C MET A 1 6.22 -3.97 -55.59
N MET A 2 7.02 -2.97 -55.92
CA MET A 2 8.42 -2.85 -55.47
C MET A 2 8.50 -2.27 -54.06
N LEU A 3 9.15 -3.02 -53.14
CA LEU A 3 9.47 -2.55 -51.80
C LEU A 3 10.83 -1.83 -51.82
N ARG A 4 10.86 -0.55 -51.45
CA ARG A 4 12.09 0.24 -51.36
C ARG A 4 12.67 0.09 -49.98
N LEU A 5 13.87 -0.50 -49.86
CA LEU A 5 14.70 -0.48 -48.68
C LEU A 5 15.36 0.93 -48.55
N ALA A 6 15.18 1.56 -47.39
CA ALA A 6 15.92 2.77 -47.01
C ALA A 6 17.03 2.37 -46.04
N THR A 7 18.27 2.52 -46.49
CA THR A 7 19.48 2.37 -45.69
C THR A 7 19.76 3.67 -44.95
N VAL A 8 19.78 3.62 -43.62
CA VAL A 8 20.23 4.74 -42.76
C VAL A 8 21.69 4.47 -42.37
N THR A 9 22.59 5.31 -42.92
CA THR A 9 24.00 5.32 -42.52
C THR A 9 24.18 6.29 -41.34
N ALA A 10 24.56 5.75 -40.18
CA ALA A 10 24.94 6.55 -39.02
C ALA A 10 26.44 6.91 -39.11
N SER A 11 26.74 8.19 -39.28
CA SER A 11 28.11 8.73 -39.26
C SER A 11 28.47 9.12 -37.80
N VAL A 12 29.49 8.46 -37.25
CA VAL A 12 30.07 8.81 -35.95
C VAL A 12 31.14 9.89 -36.19
N LEU A 13 30.91 11.11 -35.73
CA LEU A 13 31.89 12.21 -35.69
C LEU A 13 32.64 12.15 -34.35
N VAL A 14 33.92 11.80 -34.42
CA VAL A 14 34.85 11.92 -33.30
C VAL A 14 35.41 13.35 -33.29
N ALA A 15 34.99 14.16 -32.34
CA ALA A 15 35.57 15.48 -32.11
C ALA A 15 36.78 15.35 -31.17
N VAL A 16 37.97 15.59 -31.71
CA VAL A 16 39.21 15.76 -30.94
C VAL A 16 39.25 17.20 -30.40
N GLY A 17 38.97 17.37 -29.10
CA GLY A 17 39.08 18.66 -28.44
C GLY A 17 40.51 18.96 -28.06
N THR A 18 41.08 20.04 -28.66
CA THR A 18 42.34 20.64 -28.22
C THR A 18 42.11 21.49 -26.99
N ALA A 19 42.75 21.12 -25.87
CA ALA A 19 42.72 21.93 -24.65
C ALA A 19 43.52 23.21 -24.82
N SER A 20 42.86 24.37 -24.73
CA SER A 20 43.51 25.68 -24.61
C SER A 20 43.92 25.92 -23.14
N PRO A 21 45.09 26.50 -22.88
CA PRO A 21 45.49 26.87 -21.52
C PRO A 21 44.57 27.99 -20.99
N ALA A 22 43.96 27.77 -19.87
CA ALA A 22 43.17 28.78 -19.16
C ALA A 22 44.09 29.84 -18.58
N LEU A 23 43.97 31.08 -19.09
CA LEU A 23 44.47 32.25 -18.39
C LEU A 23 43.62 32.45 -17.14
N ALA A 24 44.26 32.49 -15.97
CA ALA A 24 43.60 32.77 -14.71
C ALA A 24 42.98 34.17 -14.72
N ASP A 25 41.67 34.26 -14.60
CA ASP A 25 40.95 35.48 -14.36
C ASP A 25 41.34 36.08 -13.01
N PRO A 26 41.53 37.43 -12.91
CA PRO A 26 41.75 38.07 -11.62
C PRO A 26 40.54 37.87 -10.70
N ALA A 27 40.81 37.51 -9.45
CA ALA A 27 39.79 37.27 -8.42
C ALA A 27 38.80 38.43 -8.33
N PRO A 28 37.49 38.18 -8.26
CA PRO A 28 36.50 39.23 -8.06
C PRO A 28 36.71 39.92 -6.71
N PRO A 29 36.40 41.22 -6.59
CA PRO A 29 36.54 41.98 -5.34
C PRO A 29 35.65 41.33 -4.25
N ALA A 30 36.19 41.24 -3.03
CA ALA A 30 35.47 40.69 -1.89
C ALA A 30 34.12 41.42 -1.69
N PRO A 31 33.03 40.68 -1.41
CA PRO A 31 31.74 41.30 -1.12
C PRO A 31 31.84 42.17 0.14
N PRO A 32 31.09 43.29 0.21
CA PRO A 32 31.07 44.15 1.37
C PRO A 32 30.63 43.32 2.61
N ALA A 33 31.33 43.59 3.73
CA ALA A 33 31.04 42.93 5.01
C ALA A 33 29.57 43.16 5.38
N ASP A 34 28.85 42.05 5.64
CA ASP A 34 27.46 42.07 6.12
C ASP A 34 27.39 42.91 7.42
N PRO A 35 26.36 43.76 7.57
CA PRO A 35 26.10 44.42 8.83
C PRO A 35 25.75 43.33 9.88
N ALA A 36 26.42 43.44 11.03
CA ALA A 36 26.38 42.57 12.17
C ALA A 36 25.12 41.69 12.27
N ALA A 37 25.31 40.36 12.18
CA ALA A 37 24.25 39.36 12.37
C ALA A 37 23.51 39.64 13.69
N ALA A 38 22.21 39.82 13.61
CA ALA A 38 21.34 39.86 14.78
C ALA A 38 21.57 38.61 15.64
N PRO A 39 21.51 38.70 16.99
CA PRO A 39 21.74 37.58 17.86
C PRO A 39 20.75 36.45 17.48
N VAL A 40 21.31 35.30 17.10
CA VAL A 40 20.53 34.08 16.85
C VAL A 40 19.95 33.68 18.21
N VAL A 41 18.65 33.92 18.39
CA VAL A 41 17.90 33.38 19.53
C VAL A 41 17.99 31.86 19.42
N PRO A 42 18.50 31.12 20.43
CA PRO A 42 18.51 29.68 20.37
C PRO A 42 17.08 29.20 20.12
N ALA A 43 16.87 28.39 19.10
CA ALA A 43 15.61 27.72 18.91
C ALA A 43 15.28 26.96 20.21
N ALA A 44 14.17 27.32 20.85
CA ALA A 44 13.72 26.61 22.02
C ALA A 44 13.69 25.11 21.65
N ASP A 45 14.25 24.27 22.52
CA ASP A 45 14.18 22.81 22.41
C ASP A 45 12.70 22.42 22.34
N VAL A 46 12.17 22.34 21.12
CA VAL A 46 10.85 21.76 20.89
C VAL A 46 11.02 20.26 21.11
N ALA A 47 10.46 19.77 22.22
CA ALA A 47 10.45 18.35 22.49
C ALA A 47 9.93 17.61 21.23
N PRO A 48 10.56 16.48 20.83
CA PRO A 48 10.09 15.73 19.69
C PRO A 48 8.61 15.36 19.88
N PRO A 49 7.78 15.41 18.82
CA PRO A 49 6.38 15.04 18.92
C PRO A 49 6.26 13.63 19.48
N PRO A 50 5.26 13.35 20.32
CA PRO A 50 5.05 12.02 20.86
C PRO A 50 4.89 11.02 19.69
N PRO A 51 5.36 9.77 19.86
CA PRO A 51 5.23 8.74 18.82
C PRO A 51 3.75 8.53 18.48
N ASP A 52 3.47 8.32 17.18
CA ASP A 52 2.12 8.00 16.70
C ASP A 52 1.66 6.68 17.38
N ASN A 53 0.56 6.74 18.09
CA ASN A 53 -0.08 5.59 18.73
C ASN A 53 -1.18 4.96 17.87
N GLY A 54 -1.35 5.45 16.64
CA GLY A 54 -2.38 4.99 15.71
C GLY A 54 -3.81 5.41 16.07
N ALA A 55 -4.01 6.26 17.07
CA ALA A 55 -5.36 6.69 17.45
C ALA A 55 -6.07 7.39 16.29
N VAL A 56 -7.32 6.98 16.04
CA VAL A 56 -8.19 7.58 15.04
C VAL A 56 -9.51 8.00 15.70
N PRO A 57 -10.14 9.09 15.27
CA PRO A 57 -11.46 9.47 15.78
C PRO A 57 -12.50 8.43 15.39
N SER A 58 -13.49 8.22 16.25
CA SER A 58 -14.64 7.37 15.91
C SER A 58 -15.70 8.18 15.18
N ASP A 59 -16.31 7.59 14.17
CA ASP A 59 -17.43 8.17 13.44
C ASP A 59 -18.73 8.14 14.27
N PRO A 60 -19.76 8.89 13.87
CA PRO A 60 -21.06 8.86 14.54
C PRO A 60 -21.65 7.45 14.58
N PRO A 61 -22.39 7.10 15.64
CA PRO A 61 -23.07 5.82 15.76
C PRO A 61 -24.01 5.53 14.59
N GLY A 62 -24.04 4.26 14.15
CA GLY A 62 -25.12 3.76 13.31
C GLY A 62 -26.37 3.57 14.13
N ILE A 63 -27.49 4.18 13.70
CA ILE A 63 -28.77 4.11 14.39
C ILE A 63 -29.87 3.73 13.39
N ALA A 64 -30.68 2.75 13.75
CA ALA A 64 -31.84 2.37 12.97
C ALA A 64 -33.05 2.21 13.90
N THR A 65 -34.21 2.66 13.45
CA THR A 65 -35.49 2.42 14.12
C THR A 65 -36.30 1.42 13.28
N THR A 66 -36.73 0.35 13.89
CA THR A 66 -37.47 -0.73 13.26
C THR A 66 -38.97 -0.38 13.15
N ALA A 67 -39.71 -1.13 12.34
CA ALA A 67 -41.12 -0.91 12.13
C ALA A 67 -41.96 -1.10 13.42
N ASP A 68 -41.51 -1.93 14.34
CA ASP A 68 -42.11 -2.20 15.63
C ASP A 68 -41.65 -1.23 16.74
N GLY A 69 -40.89 -0.17 16.38
CA GLY A 69 -40.49 0.90 17.29
C GLY A 69 -39.24 0.59 18.12
N ARG A 70 -38.54 -0.52 17.86
CA ARG A 70 -37.24 -0.79 18.49
C ARG A 70 -36.18 0.15 17.91
N THR A 71 -35.15 0.47 18.67
CA THR A 71 -34.01 1.24 18.19
C THR A 71 -32.74 0.40 18.34
N LEU A 72 -32.07 0.22 17.23
CA LEU A 72 -30.74 -0.41 17.17
C LEU A 72 -29.67 0.68 17.12
N THR A 73 -28.63 0.53 17.92
CA THR A 73 -27.49 1.44 17.90
C THR A 73 -26.21 0.64 17.91
N VAL A 74 -25.31 0.95 16.99
CA VAL A 74 -23.96 0.39 16.96
C VAL A 74 -22.93 1.50 16.92
N LEU A 75 -21.88 1.39 17.73
CA LEU A 75 -20.84 2.41 17.84
C LEU A 75 -19.48 1.76 18.12
N ALA A 76 -18.42 2.49 17.79
CA ALA A 76 -17.07 2.17 18.21
C ALA A 76 -16.48 3.29 19.08
N LYS A 77 -15.49 2.96 19.90
CA LYS A 77 -14.68 3.87 20.71
C LYS A 77 -13.26 3.37 20.79
N ASP A 78 -12.35 4.27 21.12
CA ASP A 78 -10.92 3.97 21.35
C ASP A 78 -10.31 3.26 20.13
N GLU A 79 -10.63 3.77 18.95
CA GLU A 79 -10.15 3.18 17.71
C GLU A 79 -8.68 3.50 17.46
N THR A 80 -7.92 2.48 17.08
CA THR A 80 -6.52 2.62 16.69
C THR A 80 -6.25 1.89 15.40
N GLN A 81 -5.43 2.51 14.55
CA GLN A 81 -4.95 1.95 13.28
C GLN A 81 -3.48 2.38 13.11
N LEU A 82 -2.57 1.62 13.71
CA LEU A 82 -1.14 1.89 13.69
C LEU A 82 -0.48 1.10 12.57
N PRO A 83 0.09 1.76 11.54
CA PRO A 83 0.89 1.06 10.55
C PRO A 83 2.19 0.55 11.20
N VAL A 84 2.53 -0.69 10.95
CA VAL A 84 3.77 -1.32 11.43
C VAL A 84 4.55 -1.91 10.26
N ALA A 85 5.87 -2.06 10.45
CA ALA A 85 6.69 -2.66 9.42
C ALA A 85 6.29 -4.13 9.21
N PRO A 86 6.01 -4.56 7.96
CA PRO A 86 5.68 -5.94 7.68
C PRO A 86 6.89 -6.85 7.96
N LEU A 87 6.63 -8.02 8.52
CA LEU A 87 7.67 -9.04 8.72
C LEU A 87 8.21 -9.57 7.39
N THR A 88 7.41 -9.48 6.33
CA THR A 88 7.86 -9.80 4.98
C THR A 88 8.52 -8.56 4.37
N THR A 89 9.66 -8.73 3.71
CA THR A 89 10.37 -7.64 3.01
C THR A 89 9.74 -7.28 1.66
N SER A 90 8.53 -7.75 1.39
CA SER A 90 7.81 -7.49 0.15
C SER A 90 7.30 -6.05 0.07
N LEU A 91 7.55 -5.38 -1.05
CA LEU A 91 7.02 -4.03 -1.33
C LEU A 91 5.50 -3.99 -1.47
N SER A 92 4.86 -5.14 -1.67
CA SER A 92 3.42 -5.29 -1.81
C SER A 92 2.71 -5.72 -0.52
N SER A 93 3.43 -5.81 0.60
CA SER A 93 2.85 -6.14 1.91
C SER A 93 2.71 -4.90 2.79
N ARG A 94 1.62 -4.86 3.56
CA ARG A 94 1.33 -3.84 4.56
C ARG A 94 0.81 -4.51 5.82
N ASP A 95 1.21 -3.99 6.98
CA ASP A 95 0.80 -4.52 8.27
C ASP A 95 0.31 -3.40 9.17
N TRP A 96 -0.73 -3.69 9.96
CA TRP A 96 -1.31 -2.78 10.96
C TRP A 96 -1.56 -3.48 12.27
N LEU A 97 -1.34 -2.76 13.35
CA LEU A 97 -1.91 -3.09 14.65
C LEU A 97 -3.19 -2.27 14.83
N VAL A 98 -4.29 -2.96 15.10
CA VAL A 98 -5.61 -2.34 15.20
C VAL A 98 -6.25 -2.64 16.53
N GLY A 99 -7.03 -1.68 17.01
CA GLY A 99 -7.82 -1.83 18.22
C GLY A 99 -9.10 -1.01 18.15
N ALA A 100 -10.12 -1.46 18.85
CA ALA A 100 -11.38 -0.73 19.03
C ALA A 100 -12.25 -1.41 20.09
N THR A 101 -13.18 -0.67 20.66
CA THR A 101 -14.26 -1.19 21.47
C THR A 101 -15.59 -0.95 20.77
N PHE A 102 -16.18 -2.02 20.22
CA PHE A 102 -17.47 -1.98 19.57
C PHE A 102 -18.58 -2.32 20.55
N THR A 103 -19.68 -1.59 20.49
CA THR A 103 -20.86 -1.82 21.31
C THR A 103 -22.11 -1.75 20.44
N GLY A 104 -22.91 -2.81 20.49
CA GLY A 104 -24.23 -2.87 19.90
C GLY A 104 -25.29 -2.89 20.98
N THR A 105 -26.34 -2.08 20.84
CA THR A 105 -27.48 -2.05 21.76
C THR A 105 -28.78 -2.04 20.98
N THR A 106 -29.79 -2.72 21.52
CA THR A 106 -31.16 -2.69 21.02
C THR A 106 -32.10 -2.33 22.16
N THR A 107 -33.16 -1.60 21.86
CA THR A 107 -34.25 -1.32 22.81
C THR A 107 -35.42 -2.26 22.53
N GLY A 108 -36.31 -2.46 23.53
CA GLY A 108 -37.50 -3.29 23.37
C GLY A 108 -37.26 -4.78 23.59
N SER A 109 -38.24 -5.60 23.22
CA SER A 109 -38.20 -7.06 23.39
C SER A 109 -37.49 -7.71 22.21
N VAL A 110 -36.36 -8.36 22.47
CA VAL A 110 -35.56 -9.05 21.44
C VAL A 110 -35.24 -10.46 21.93
N SER A 111 -35.17 -11.41 21.01
CA SER A 111 -34.73 -12.78 21.31
C SER A 111 -33.21 -12.87 21.47
N GLY A 112 -32.51 -11.91 20.92
CA GLY A 112 -31.05 -11.81 20.90
C GLY A 112 -30.54 -11.20 19.61
N GLY A 113 -29.32 -11.52 19.26
CA GLY A 113 -28.71 -11.04 18.02
C GLY A 113 -27.26 -11.40 17.88
N THR A 114 -26.61 -10.80 16.91
CA THR A 114 -25.17 -10.92 16.70
C THR A 114 -24.54 -9.55 16.48
N LEU A 115 -23.35 -9.36 17.03
CA LEU A 115 -22.46 -8.25 16.73
C LEU A 115 -21.24 -8.81 16.01
N GLU A 116 -21.13 -8.51 14.73
CA GLU A 116 -19.97 -8.85 13.91
C GLU A 116 -19.09 -7.61 13.79
N VAL A 117 -17.79 -7.78 14.02
CA VAL A 117 -16.82 -6.68 13.98
C VAL A 117 -15.60 -7.08 13.18
N GLY A 118 -15.03 -6.09 12.49
CA GLY A 118 -13.88 -6.35 11.64
C GLY A 118 -13.33 -5.11 10.99
N TYR A 119 -12.55 -5.34 9.95
CA TYR A 119 -11.93 -4.28 9.16
C TYR A 119 -12.17 -4.50 7.67
N GLN A 120 -12.42 -3.40 6.96
CA GLN A 120 -12.43 -3.37 5.51
C GLN A 120 -11.09 -2.89 5.02
N ILE A 121 -10.53 -3.63 4.09
CA ILE A 121 -9.23 -3.36 3.47
C ILE A 121 -9.49 -3.01 2.02
N GLY A 122 -9.09 -1.81 1.62
CA GLY A 122 -9.06 -1.40 0.21
C GLY A 122 -7.64 -1.50 -0.33
N CYS A 123 -7.48 -2.03 -1.52
CA CYS A 123 -6.23 -2.08 -2.24
C CYS A 123 -6.37 -1.37 -3.59
N GLY A 124 -5.46 -0.46 -3.92
CA GLY A 124 -5.51 0.27 -5.18
C GLY A 124 -5.31 -0.63 -6.39
N VAL A 125 -4.33 -1.53 -6.32
CA VAL A 125 -4.06 -2.54 -7.35
C VAL A 125 -3.67 -3.84 -6.67
N GLU A 126 -4.43 -4.90 -6.92
CA GLU A 126 -4.10 -6.24 -6.45
C GLU A 126 -3.29 -6.99 -7.51
N MET A 127 -2.16 -7.55 -7.10
CA MET A 127 -1.29 -8.35 -7.97
C MET A 127 -1.60 -9.83 -7.77
N ASP A 128 -2.37 -10.42 -8.69
CA ASP A 128 -2.78 -11.83 -8.55
C ASP A 128 -1.70 -12.83 -8.99
N LYS A 129 -0.95 -12.51 -10.05
CA LYS A 129 0.08 -13.43 -10.61
C LYS A 129 1.20 -12.65 -11.28
N ILE A 130 2.41 -12.85 -10.81
CA ILE A 130 3.62 -12.47 -11.53
C ILE A 130 4.29 -13.75 -12.01
N LYS A 131 4.25 -14.02 -13.30
CA LYS A 131 5.05 -15.10 -13.92
C LYS A 131 6.23 -14.47 -14.62
N LEU A 132 7.39 -14.55 -13.98
CA LEU A 132 8.67 -14.23 -14.60
C LEU A 132 9.27 -15.52 -15.16
N ASN A 133 9.15 -15.74 -16.45
CA ASN A 133 9.85 -16.83 -17.14
C ASN A 133 10.97 -16.20 -17.97
N GLY A 134 12.20 -16.22 -17.44
CA GLY A 134 13.40 -15.85 -18.19
C GLY A 134 14.24 -17.07 -18.50
N ALA A 135 14.56 -17.31 -19.75
CA ALA A 135 15.60 -18.26 -20.14
C ALA A 135 16.74 -17.48 -20.79
N ILE A 136 17.91 -17.45 -20.14
CA ILE A 136 19.14 -16.95 -20.75
C ILE A 136 19.92 -18.17 -21.24
N GLY A 137 19.95 -18.42 -22.56
CA GLY A 137 20.76 -19.44 -23.17
C GLY A 137 22.00 -18.80 -23.81
N VAL A 138 23.18 -19.08 -23.32
CA VAL A 138 24.43 -18.74 -23.98
C VAL A 138 24.87 -19.98 -24.78
N GLY A 139 24.63 -19.96 -26.08
CA GLY A 139 25.14 -20.98 -27.00
C GLY A 139 26.56 -20.61 -27.44
N LEU A 140 27.55 -21.31 -26.96
CA LEU A 140 28.88 -21.26 -27.54
C LEU A 140 28.87 -22.18 -28.79
N GLY A 141 28.87 -21.56 -29.96
CA GLY A 141 29.04 -22.31 -31.21
C GLY A 141 30.34 -23.11 -31.21
N ASN A 142 30.33 -24.28 -31.80
CA ASN A 142 31.50 -25.14 -31.89
C ASN A 142 32.61 -24.45 -32.67
N ALA A 143 33.69 -24.12 -31.99
CA ALA A 143 34.94 -23.74 -32.65
C ALA A 143 35.66 -24.98 -33.09
N SER A 144 36.00 -25.10 -34.36
CA SER A 144 36.83 -26.21 -34.87
C SER A 144 38.20 -25.70 -35.32
N LEU A 145 39.24 -26.39 -34.86
CA LEU A 145 40.61 -26.21 -35.37
C LEU A 145 40.83 -27.21 -36.50
N GLY A 146 40.91 -26.72 -37.72
CA GLY A 146 41.31 -27.55 -38.88
C GLY A 146 42.76 -27.28 -39.30
N THR A 147 43.33 -28.13 -40.11
CA THR A 147 44.70 -28.03 -40.65
C THR A 147 44.91 -26.79 -41.54
N THR A 148 43.87 -26.03 -41.85
CA THR A 148 43.90 -24.82 -42.68
C THR A 148 43.63 -23.53 -41.92
N GLY A 149 43.47 -23.54 -40.59
CA GLY A 149 43.27 -22.33 -39.77
C GLY A 149 42.13 -22.44 -38.77
N PHE A 150 42.02 -21.38 -37.97
CA PHE A 150 40.95 -21.18 -36.97
C PHE A 150 39.71 -20.67 -37.66
N SER A 151 38.61 -21.40 -37.57
CA SER A 151 37.29 -20.91 -38.00
C SER A 151 36.51 -20.43 -36.78
N ALA A 152 36.26 -19.12 -36.68
CA ALA A 152 35.43 -18.54 -35.65
C ALA A 152 33.96 -18.83 -35.96
N PRO A 153 33.13 -19.13 -34.94
CA PRO A 153 31.68 -19.29 -35.14
C PRO A 153 31.06 -17.96 -35.56
N GLY A 154 30.36 -18.00 -36.70
CA GLY A 154 29.84 -16.81 -37.33
C GLY A 154 28.60 -16.16 -36.68
N THR A 155 28.01 -16.72 -35.60
CA THR A 155 26.80 -16.17 -35.00
C THR A 155 26.73 -16.52 -33.52
N ILE A 156 26.78 -15.52 -32.64
CA ILE A 156 26.39 -15.64 -31.25
C ILE A 156 24.90 -15.31 -31.19
N SER A 157 24.07 -16.31 -31.01
CA SER A 157 22.63 -16.13 -30.83
C SER A 157 22.35 -16.03 -29.32
N PHE A 158 21.84 -14.91 -28.89
CA PHE A 158 21.27 -14.74 -27.55
C PHE A 158 19.75 -14.79 -27.64
N PRO A 159 19.09 -15.93 -27.50
CA PRO A 159 17.66 -15.97 -27.37
C PRO A 159 17.28 -15.46 -25.98
N ILE A 160 16.97 -14.19 -25.87
CA ILE A 160 16.30 -13.65 -24.69
C ILE A 160 14.80 -13.88 -24.91
N THR A 161 14.27 -14.96 -24.36
CA THR A 161 12.84 -15.18 -24.26
C THR A 161 12.43 -14.76 -22.83
N GLY A 162 12.07 -13.50 -22.67
CA GLY A 162 11.44 -13.02 -21.46
C GLY A 162 9.93 -12.99 -21.67
N GLN A 163 9.17 -13.73 -20.90
CA GLN A 163 7.73 -13.59 -20.81
C GLN A 163 7.40 -13.00 -19.45
N ILE A 164 7.02 -11.73 -19.42
CA ILE A 164 6.53 -11.06 -18.21
C ILE A 164 5.02 -11.02 -18.35
N GLU A 165 4.32 -11.86 -17.60
CA GLU A 165 2.87 -11.81 -17.48
C GLU A 165 2.55 -11.10 -16.17
N VAL A 166 2.03 -9.87 -16.25
CA VAL A 166 1.55 -9.10 -15.10
C VAL A 166 0.06 -8.92 -15.30
N GLU A 167 -0.74 -9.53 -14.42
CA GLU A 167 -2.20 -9.36 -14.41
C GLU A 167 -2.59 -8.45 -13.23
N PRO A 168 -2.57 -7.11 -13.37
CA PRO A 168 -3.08 -6.22 -12.35
C PRO A 168 -4.61 -6.28 -12.35
N ARG A 169 -5.20 -6.51 -11.18
CA ARG A 169 -6.64 -6.35 -10.96
C ARG A 169 -6.93 -4.93 -10.50
N PRO A 170 -8.01 -4.29 -10.98
CA PRO A 170 -8.47 -3.02 -10.41
C PRO A 170 -8.78 -3.22 -8.92
N GLY A 171 -8.70 -2.13 -8.17
CA GLY A 171 -8.80 -2.13 -6.71
C GLY A 171 -9.93 -2.98 -6.15
N THR A 172 -9.60 -3.73 -5.13
CA THR A 172 -10.51 -4.64 -4.42
C THR A 172 -10.78 -4.13 -3.01
N ILE A 173 -11.95 -4.46 -2.47
CA ILE A 173 -12.29 -4.27 -1.07
C ILE A 173 -12.53 -5.65 -0.46
N THR A 174 -11.77 -5.97 0.58
CA THR A 174 -11.89 -7.22 1.33
C THR A 174 -12.36 -6.95 2.74
N ASN A 175 -13.38 -7.66 3.19
CA ASN A 175 -13.85 -7.63 4.57
C ASN A 175 -13.14 -8.72 5.38
N VAL A 176 -12.47 -8.32 6.45
CA VAL A 176 -11.83 -9.23 7.40
C VAL A 176 -12.63 -9.21 8.68
N VAL A 177 -13.37 -10.27 8.96
CA VAL A 177 -14.08 -10.45 10.23
C VAL A 177 -13.05 -10.80 11.30
N VAL A 178 -13.01 -10.02 12.38
CA VAL A 178 -12.14 -10.30 13.53
C VAL A 178 -12.87 -11.11 14.59
N ASP A 179 -14.12 -10.75 14.89
CA ASP A 179 -14.95 -11.47 15.84
C ASP A 179 -16.43 -11.36 15.48
N LYS A 180 -17.20 -12.38 15.90
CA LYS A 180 -18.65 -12.41 15.78
C LYS A 180 -19.25 -12.91 17.10
N LYS A 181 -19.83 -11.98 17.85
CA LYS A 181 -20.42 -12.23 19.15
C LYS A 181 -21.92 -12.39 19.07
N SER A 182 -22.43 -13.60 19.34
CA SER A 182 -23.86 -13.80 19.58
C SER A 182 -24.21 -13.40 21.00
N PHE A 183 -25.37 -12.80 21.20
CA PHE A 183 -25.86 -12.39 22.52
C PHE A 183 -27.34 -12.70 22.68
N LYS A 184 -27.75 -12.86 23.95
CA LYS A 184 -29.14 -12.94 24.38
C LYS A 184 -29.41 -11.72 25.24
N GLY A 185 -30.44 -10.95 24.90
CA GLY A 185 -30.75 -9.69 25.58
C GLY A 185 -30.50 -8.49 24.67
N THR A 186 -30.22 -7.32 25.24
CA THR A 186 -30.28 -6.03 24.54
C THR A 186 -28.93 -5.41 24.21
N SER A 187 -27.81 -6.03 24.55
CA SER A 187 -26.50 -5.45 24.27
C SER A 187 -25.40 -6.48 24.08
N ALA A 188 -24.42 -6.12 23.26
CA ALA A 188 -23.17 -6.85 23.10
C ALA A 188 -22.01 -5.86 23.04
N ARG A 189 -20.84 -6.33 23.49
CA ARG A 189 -19.58 -5.60 23.38
C ARG A 189 -18.48 -6.54 22.91
N VAL A 190 -17.66 -6.05 22.00
CA VAL A 190 -16.43 -6.70 21.55
C VAL A 190 -15.30 -5.67 21.67
N THR A 191 -14.22 -6.03 22.35
CA THR A 191 -13.03 -5.21 22.46
C THR A 191 -11.86 -5.90 21.77
N ILE A 192 -11.28 -5.23 20.82
CA ILE A 192 -10.12 -5.66 20.05
C ILE A 192 -8.93 -4.84 20.52
N ARG A 193 -7.79 -5.48 20.78
CA ARG A 193 -6.55 -4.78 21.17
C ARG A 193 -5.37 -5.41 20.44
N ASP A 194 -4.60 -4.56 19.77
CA ASP A 194 -3.33 -4.93 19.13
C ASP A 194 -3.45 -6.15 18.19
N VAL A 195 -4.60 -6.27 17.52
CA VAL A 195 -4.81 -7.30 16.51
C VAL A 195 -4.04 -6.94 15.26
N HIS A 196 -3.28 -7.90 14.74
CA HIS A 196 -2.44 -7.72 13.56
C HIS A 196 -3.26 -7.99 12.28
N ILE A 197 -3.36 -6.97 11.43
CA ILE A 197 -3.99 -7.09 10.10
C ILE A 197 -2.90 -7.00 9.06
N LYS A 198 -2.76 -8.07 8.28
CA LYS A 198 -1.79 -8.15 7.19
C LYS A 198 -2.50 -8.08 5.85
N VAL A 199 -1.93 -7.31 4.94
CA VAL A 199 -2.37 -7.18 3.55
C VAL A 199 -1.22 -7.54 2.64
N ASP A 200 -1.37 -8.58 1.85
CA ASP A 200 -0.38 -9.00 0.85
C ASP A 200 -0.86 -8.68 -0.56
N ASN A 201 0.09 -8.64 -1.50
CA ASN A 201 -0.15 -8.42 -2.93
C ASN A 201 -0.83 -7.08 -3.27
N CYS A 202 -0.77 -6.09 -2.38
CA CYS A 202 -1.30 -4.76 -2.62
C CYS A 202 -0.20 -3.81 -3.10
N VAL A 203 -0.37 -3.26 -4.29
CA VAL A 203 0.53 -2.27 -4.89
C VAL A 203 -0.17 -0.91 -4.97
N GLY A 204 0.57 0.13 -4.61
CA GLY A 204 0.03 1.49 -4.53
C GLY A 204 -0.62 1.77 -3.17
N ALA A 205 -1.59 2.68 -3.18
CA ALA A 205 -2.29 3.06 -1.95
C ALA A 205 -3.16 1.91 -1.42
N SER A 206 -3.14 1.73 -0.11
CA SER A 206 -4.07 0.87 0.60
C SER A 206 -4.87 1.67 1.62
N SER A 207 -6.06 1.22 1.92
CA SER A 207 -6.92 1.85 2.91
C SER A 207 -7.45 0.83 3.91
N LEU A 208 -7.66 1.30 5.13
CA LEU A 208 -8.20 0.49 6.22
C LEU A 208 -9.28 1.28 6.93
N ARG A 209 -10.40 0.64 7.25
CA ARG A 209 -11.41 1.18 8.16
C ARG A 209 -12.05 0.07 8.99
N SER A 210 -12.40 0.37 10.21
CA SER A 210 -13.18 -0.51 11.06
C SER A 210 -14.63 -0.63 10.57
N TYR A 211 -15.29 -1.74 10.88
CA TYR A 211 -16.74 -1.85 10.74
C TYR A 211 -17.32 -2.71 11.86
N ALA A 212 -18.60 -2.47 12.14
CA ALA A 212 -19.39 -3.32 13.00
C ALA A 212 -20.81 -3.46 12.44
N VAL A 213 -21.34 -4.67 12.46
CA VAL A 213 -22.71 -4.97 12.02
C VAL A 213 -23.46 -5.58 13.20
N LEU A 214 -24.50 -4.90 13.64
CA LEU A 214 -25.43 -5.38 14.65
C LEU A 214 -26.65 -5.95 13.96
N THR A 215 -26.90 -7.24 14.15
CA THR A 215 -28.16 -7.90 13.78
C THR A 215 -28.93 -8.15 15.04
N SER A 216 -30.16 -7.67 15.10
CA SER A 216 -31.11 -7.92 16.19
C SER A 216 -32.21 -8.82 15.68
N SER A 217 -32.39 -9.95 16.36
CA SER A 217 -33.41 -10.95 15.98
C SER A 217 -34.61 -10.87 16.91
N ALA A 218 -35.78 -10.72 16.34
CA ALA A 218 -37.06 -10.91 16.98
C ALA A 218 -37.65 -12.29 16.58
N THR A 219 -38.93 -12.51 16.84
CA THR A 219 -39.55 -13.80 16.53
C THR A 219 -39.70 -14.03 15.03
N ASP A 220 -40.00 -12.95 14.29
CA ASP A 220 -40.36 -13.02 12.87
C ASP A 220 -39.45 -12.16 11.98
N ASP A 221 -38.65 -11.26 12.58
CA ASP A 221 -37.86 -10.26 11.86
C ASP A 221 -36.41 -10.21 12.35
N ASP A 222 -35.50 -9.98 11.41
CA ASP A 222 -34.11 -9.61 11.67
C ASP A 222 -33.86 -8.16 11.19
N ASP A 223 -33.42 -7.32 12.09
CA ASP A 223 -33.03 -5.95 11.78
C ASP A 223 -31.53 -5.77 11.84
N ILE A 224 -30.97 -5.06 10.87
CA ILE A 224 -29.53 -4.89 10.73
C ILE A 224 -29.20 -3.41 10.70
N VAL A 225 -28.18 -3.03 11.49
CA VAL A 225 -27.56 -1.70 11.43
C VAL A 225 -26.04 -1.85 11.40
N ALA A 226 -25.38 -1.04 10.59
CA ALA A 226 -23.94 -1.05 10.46
C ALA A 226 -23.33 0.27 10.94
N TYR A 227 -22.11 0.16 11.45
CA TYR A 227 -21.19 1.24 11.74
C TYR A 227 -19.96 1.08 10.85
N TYR A 228 -19.46 2.18 10.34
CA TYR A 228 -18.19 2.26 9.63
C TYR A 228 -17.36 3.38 10.22
N GLY A 229 -16.13 3.07 10.60
CA GLY A 229 -15.19 4.04 11.15
C GLY A 229 -14.45 4.82 10.07
N VAL A 230 -13.58 5.71 10.51
CA VAL A 230 -12.76 6.56 9.62
C VAL A 230 -11.86 5.71 8.73
N THR A 231 -11.84 6.04 7.45
CA THR A 231 -10.92 5.42 6.50
C THR A 231 -9.55 6.08 6.59
N LYS A 232 -8.53 5.32 6.89
CA LYS A 232 -7.13 5.74 6.85
C LYS A 232 -6.48 5.19 5.58
N VAL A 233 -5.79 6.06 4.82
CA VAL A 233 -5.09 5.70 3.56
C VAL A 233 -3.59 5.77 3.79
N PHE A 234 -2.84 4.84 3.17
CA PHE A 234 -1.38 4.69 3.32
C PHE A 234 -0.69 4.50 1.97
#